data_f2cd5528a230ee5b172b32647d691637
#
_entry.id   f2cd5528a230ee5b172b32647d691637
#
_cell.length_a   1.000
_cell.length_b   1.000
_cell.length_c   1.000
_cell.angle_alpha   90.00
_cell.angle_beta   90.00
_cell.angle_gamma   90.00
#
_symmetry.space_group_name_H-M   'P 1'
#
loop_
_entity.id
_entity.type
_entity.pdbx_description
1 polymer ?
#
loop_
_entity_poly.entity_id
_entity_poly.type
_entity_poly.pdbx_seq_one_letter_code
_entity_poly.pdbx_strand_id
1 'polypeptide(L)'
;YQVYLGTFVDDADDWQYVEKLRALCADCRVEALDPRLGKLRSLTGLLTGEALSLPFYRHAGMQRWVDDTIRTQGIDKALVFSSQMAQYLRRHPQLTRIADFVDIDSDKWAQYAQAKPWPLSWIYGREARKLRQFECAISGEFQATTFVSVAEARDYRKLSGFGADRIAHVNNGVDAGYFDPAQAYDNPYSVGGPVVVFTGAMDYWPNVDAVEWFAREVLPLLQRQHAGLRFYIAGARPTEQVKALAQLPGVLVTGSVPDMRPYLRFADVAVAPLRIARGV
;
A
#
# COMPACT_ATOMS: atom_id res chain seq x y z
N TYR A 1 7.29 20.07 -16.36
CA TYR A 1 6.80 20.57 -15.06
C TYR A 1 7.97 20.72 -14.09
N GLN A 2 7.90 21.73 -13.21
CA GLN A 2 8.75 21.80 -12.02
C GLN A 2 7.97 21.14 -10.87
N VAL A 3 8.54 20.13 -10.24
CA VAL A 3 7.88 19.35 -9.19
C VAL A 3 8.40 19.79 -7.83
N TYR A 4 7.49 20.08 -6.91
CA TYR A 4 7.75 20.36 -5.51
C TYR A 4 7.12 19.21 -4.69
N LEU A 5 7.94 18.42 -4.01
CA LEU A 5 7.51 17.19 -3.36
C LEU A 5 7.54 17.34 -1.83
N GLY A 6 6.40 17.14 -1.18
CA GLY A 6 6.32 16.96 0.28
C GLY A 6 6.01 15.51 0.62
N THR A 7 6.84 14.87 1.45
CA THR A 7 6.66 13.47 1.83
C THR A 7 7.10 13.20 3.26
N PHE A 8 6.73 12.02 3.77
CA PHE A 8 7.15 11.49 5.07
C PHE A 8 8.02 10.26 4.87
N VAL A 9 8.94 10.05 5.80
CA VAL A 9 9.75 8.83 5.91
C VAL A 9 9.53 8.28 7.31
N ASP A 10 9.04 7.05 7.40
CA ASP A 10 8.73 6.33 8.64
C ASP A 10 9.63 5.09 8.87
N ASP A 11 10.43 4.71 7.86
CA ASP A 11 11.45 3.67 7.95
C ASP A 11 12.86 4.30 7.83
N ALA A 12 13.76 3.88 8.71
CA ALA A 12 15.14 4.37 8.69
C ALA A 12 15.88 4.04 7.39
N ASP A 13 15.56 2.91 6.76
CA ASP A 13 16.20 2.47 5.53
C ASP A 13 15.78 3.31 4.31
N ASP A 14 14.62 3.98 4.36
CA ASP A 14 14.13 4.79 3.25
C ASP A 14 14.86 6.12 3.08
N TRP A 15 15.59 6.59 4.09
CA TRP A 15 16.39 7.81 3.99
C TRP A 15 17.45 7.74 2.89
N GLN A 16 17.92 6.56 2.52
CA GLN A 16 18.87 6.37 1.42
C GLN A 16 18.33 6.84 0.04
N TYR A 17 17.00 6.93 -0.10
CA TYR A 17 16.36 7.33 -1.36
C TYR A 17 16.11 8.82 -1.47
N VAL A 18 16.26 9.58 -0.38
CA VAL A 18 15.91 11.01 -0.32
C VAL A 18 16.74 11.83 -1.34
N GLU A 19 18.03 11.54 -1.48
CA GLU A 19 18.87 12.27 -2.45
C GLU A 19 18.42 12.02 -3.90
N LYS A 20 17.95 10.82 -4.23
CA LYS A 20 17.36 10.52 -5.55
C LYS A 20 16.09 11.33 -5.78
N LEU A 21 15.22 11.46 -4.77
CA LEU A 21 14.02 12.28 -4.87
C LEU A 21 14.36 13.76 -5.07
N ARG A 22 15.33 14.29 -4.32
CA ARG A 22 15.79 15.68 -4.45
C ARG A 22 16.31 15.98 -5.85
N ALA A 23 17.02 15.03 -6.47
CA ALA A 23 17.55 15.21 -7.83
C ALA A 23 16.44 15.27 -8.90
N LEU A 24 15.24 14.76 -8.60
CA LEU A 24 14.09 14.75 -9.53
C LEU A 24 13.14 15.94 -9.34
N CYS A 25 13.28 16.69 -8.24
CA CYS A 25 12.37 17.76 -7.86
C CYS A 25 13.06 19.12 -7.88
N ALA A 26 12.28 20.18 -8.10
CA ALA A 26 12.77 21.56 -7.95
C ALA A 26 13.00 21.89 -6.46
N ASP A 27 12.16 21.33 -5.57
CA ASP A 27 12.35 21.31 -4.12
C ASP A 27 11.69 20.07 -3.52
N CYS A 28 12.26 19.56 -2.44
CA CYS A 28 11.75 18.36 -1.77
C CYS A 28 11.81 18.53 -0.25
N ARG A 29 10.62 18.53 0.37
CA ARG A 29 10.45 18.52 1.82
C ARG A 29 10.21 17.10 2.30
N VAL A 30 11.14 16.56 3.07
CA VAL A 30 11.02 15.25 3.72
C VAL A 30 10.93 15.45 5.22
N GLU A 31 9.89 14.91 5.83
CA GLU A 31 9.67 14.93 7.28
C GLU A 31 9.78 13.52 7.85
N ALA A 32 10.50 13.37 8.95
CA ALA A 32 10.50 12.11 9.68
C ALA A 32 9.15 11.87 10.35
N LEU A 33 8.57 10.70 10.13
CA LEU A 33 7.35 10.26 10.78
C LEU A 33 7.69 9.15 11.77
N ASP A 34 7.71 9.49 13.07
CA ASP A 34 7.80 8.47 14.12
C ASP A 34 6.43 7.79 14.28
N PRO A 35 6.32 6.48 13.96
CA PRO A 35 5.04 5.76 14.04
C PRO A 35 4.47 5.72 15.47
N ARG A 36 5.32 5.77 16.52
CA ARG A 36 4.87 5.75 17.91
C ARG A 36 4.23 7.09 18.29
N LEU A 37 4.89 8.19 17.94
CA LEU A 37 4.32 9.53 18.13
C LEU A 37 3.09 9.76 17.25
N GLY A 38 3.10 9.24 16.03
CA GLY A 38 1.95 9.25 15.12
C GLY A 38 0.74 8.55 15.74
N LYS A 39 0.91 7.36 16.32
CA LYS A 39 -0.15 6.63 17.04
C LYS A 39 -0.67 7.40 18.25
N LEU A 40 0.21 8.06 19.01
CA LEU A 40 -0.22 8.88 20.13
C LEU A 40 -1.04 10.09 19.66
N ARG A 41 -0.58 10.78 18.61
CA ARG A 41 -1.33 11.89 17.99
C ARG A 41 -2.68 11.44 17.44
N SER A 42 -2.76 10.24 16.86
CA SER A 42 -4.01 9.72 16.31
C SER A 42 -5.15 9.64 17.33
N LEU A 43 -4.83 9.47 18.62
CA LEU A 43 -5.83 9.46 19.70
C LEU A 43 -6.62 10.78 19.79
N THR A 44 -6.04 11.91 19.35
CA THR A 44 -6.79 13.18 19.29
C THR A 44 -7.99 13.10 18.36
N GLY A 45 -7.96 12.24 17.34
CA GLY A 45 -9.10 11.99 16.45
C GLY A 45 -10.33 11.41 17.15
N LEU A 46 -10.16 10.79 18.34
CA LEU A 46 -11.28 10.36 19.17
C LEU A 46 -12.02 11.57 19.77
N LEU A 47 -11.29 12.63 20.14
CA LEU A 47 -11.84 13.84 20.72
C LEU A 47 -12.42 14.79 19.65
N THR A 48 -11.74 14.93 18.52
CA THR A 48 -12.17 15.81 17.41
C THR A 48 -13.24 15.17 16.52
N GLY A 49 -13.48 13.86 16.66
CA GLY A 49 -14.46 13.15 15.86
C GLY A 49 -14.01 12.83 14.43
N GLU A 50 -12.76 13.08 14.08
CA GLU A 50 -12.17 12.75 12.77
C GLU A 50 -11.60 11.33 12.72
N ALA A 51 -11.18 10.87 11.52
CA ALA A 51 -10.47 9.61 11.35
C ALA A 51 -9.11 9.66 12.05
N LEU A 52 -8.68 8.56 12.66
CA LEU A 52 -7.43 8.48 13.45
C LEU A 52 -6.19 8.64 12.56
N SER A 53 -6.28 8.23 11.31
CA SER A 53 -5.23 8.36 10.30
C SER A 53 -4.93 9.83 9.94
N LEU A 54 -5.87 10.75 10.08
CA LEU A 54 -5.63 12.16 9.77
C LEU A 54 -4.64 12.81 10.75
N PRO A 55 -4.86 12.80 12.08
CA PRO A 55 -3.86 13.31 13.00
C PRO A 55 -2.54 12.52 13.01
N PHE A 56 -2.57 11.23 12.63
CA PHE A 56 -1.35 10.43 12.48
C PHE A 56 -0.36 11.10 11.52
N TYR A 57 -0.85 11.52 10.35
CA TYR A 57 -0.05 12.17 9.30
C TYR A 57 -0.05 13.71 9.41
N ARG A 58 -0.66 14.30 10.42
CA ARG A 58 -0.70 15.76 10.56
C ARG A 58 0.62 16.30 11.09
N HIS A 59 1.23 17.21 10.32
CA HIS A 59 2.52 17.82 10.65
C HIS A 59 2.53 19.31 10.30
N ALA A 60 2.73 20.17 11.32
CA ALA A 60 2.65 21.62 11.13
C ALA A 60 3.74 22.17 10.21
N GLY A 61 4.95 21.56 10.23
CA GLY A 61 6.04 21.93 9.32
C GLY A 61 5.71 21.63 7.86
N MET A 62 5.11 20.46 7.59
CA MET A 62 4.65 20.10 6.26
C MET A 62 3.57 21.07 5.77
N GLN A 63 2.56 21.38 6.59
CA GLN A 63 1.51 22.32 6.20
C GLN A 63 2.10 23.70 5.86
N ARG A 64 3.00 24.22 6.69
CA ARG A 64 3.66 25.52 6.41
C ARG A 64 4.43 25.49 5.11
N TRP A 65 5.20 24.43 4.86
CA TRP A 65 5.95 24.29 3.62
C TRP A 65 5.02 24.24 2.40
N VAL A 66 3.91 23.50 2.47
CA VAL A 66 2.89 23.46 1.41
C VAL A 66 2.31 24.85 1.15
N ASP A 67 1.88 25.54 2.21
CA ASP A 67 1.28 26.88 2.11
C ASP A 67 2.28 27.90 1.50
N ASP A 68 3.54 27.88 1.95
CA ASP A 68 4.59 28.76 1.47
C ASP A 68 4.98 28.45 0.01
N THR A 69 5.14 27.19 -0.34
CA THR A 69 5.49 26.75 -1.69
C THR A 69 4.41 27.17 -2.70
N ILE A 70 3.15 26.93 -2.38
CA ILE A 70 2.02 27.36 -3.23
C ILE A 70 2.08 28.87 -3.46
N ARG A 71 2.28 29.65 -2.41
CA ARG A 71 2.29 31.11 -2.46
C ARG A 71 3.49 31.67 -3.21
N THR A 72 4.70 31.12 -2.96
CA THR A 72 5.97 31.71 -3.46
C THR A 72 6.33 31.21 -4.85
N GLN A 73 5.95 29.99 -5.23
CA GLN A 73 6.28 29.38 -6.50
C GLN A 73 5.14 29.46 -7.54
N GLY A 74 4.01 30.07 -7.18
CA GLY A 74 2.89 30.20 -8.11
C GLY A 74 2.29 28.86 -8.56
N ILE A 75 2.23 27.90 -7.65
CA ILE A 75 1.67 26.57 -7.92
C ILE A 75 0.20 26.70 -8.29
N ASP A 76 -0.20 26.10 -9.41
CA ASP A 76 -1.59 26.07 -9.90
C ASP A 76 -2.22 24.66 -9.88
N LYS A 77 -1.38 23.63 -9.77
CA LYS A 77 -1.82 22.22 -9.79
C LYS A 77 -1.17 21.45 -8.65
N ALA A 78 -1.94 20.57 -8.03
CA ALA A 78 -1.43 19.71 -6.96
C ALA A 78 -2.01 18.30 -7.07
N LEU A 79 -1.14 17.31 -6.84
CA LEU A 79 -1.49 15.91 -6.74
C LEU A 79 -1.18 15.44 -5.32
N VAL A 80 -2.11 14.76 -4.69
CA VAL A 80 -1.87 14.04 -3.44
C VAL A 80 -1.89 12.54 -3.69
N PHE A 81 -0.97 11.84 -3.04
CA PHE A 81 -0.91 10.39 -3.01
C PHE A 81 -1.37 9.90 -1.64
N SER A 82 -2.38 9.02 -1.61
CA SER A 82 -3.12 8.59 -0.42
C SER A 82 -4.13 9.63 0.10
N SER A 83 -5.31 9.14 0.49
CA SER A 83 -6.44 9.99 0.87
C SER A 83 -6.11 10.94 2.03
N GLN A 84 -5.33 10.48 3.01
CA GLN A 84 -4.98 11.24 4.21
C GLN A 84 -4.15 12.50 3.91
N MET A 85 -3.35 12.46 2.82
CA MET A 85 -2.51 13.60 2.43
C MET A 85 -3.34 14.77 1.89
N ALA A 86 -4.56 14.53 1.43
CA ALA A 86 -5.45 15.58 0.96
C ALA A 86 -5.74 16.66 2.02
N GLN A 87 -5.57 16.34 3.31
CA GLN A 87 -5.72 17.32 4.39
C GLN A 87 -4.86 18.57 4.21
N TYR A 88 -3.69 18.45 3.57
CA TYR A 88 -2.76 19.56 3.35
C TYR A 88 -3.22 20.54 2.28
N LEU A 89 -4.08 20.11 1.34
CA LEU A 89 -4.55 20.93 0.22
C LEU A 89 -5.99 21.44 0.37
N ARG A 90 -6.71 21.08 1.42
CA ARG A 90 -8.11 21.53 1.60
C ARG A 90 -8.24 23.04 1.70
N ARG A 91 -7.22 23.72 2.24
CA ARG A 91 -7.19 25.19 2.40
C ARG A 91 -6.88 25.93 1.10
N HIS A 92 -6.60 25.22 0.01
CA HIS A 92 -6.20 25.78 -1.28
C HIS A 92 -7.19 25.44 -2.40
N PRO A 93 -8.47 25.90 -2.30
CA PRO A 93 -9.50 25.56 -3.29
C PRO A 93 -9.24 26.18 -4.68
N GLN A 94 -8.35 27.17 -4.76
CA GLN A 94 -7.95 27.82 -6.01
C GLN A 94 -7.08 26.93 -6.91
N LEU A 95 -6.49 25.85 -6.39
CA LEU A 95 -5.67 24.95 -7.16
C LEU A 95 -6.52 23.93 -7.94
N THR A 96 -6.02 23.47 -9.08
CA THR A 96 -6.46 22.20 -9.67
C THR A 96 -5.87 21.07 -8.83
N ARG A 97 -6.72 20.38 -8.07
CA ARG A 97 -6.32 19.33 -7.12
C ARG A 97 -6.80 17.97 -7.57
N ILE A 98 -5.88 17.03 -7.66
CA ILE A 98 -6.18 15.62 -7.92
C ILE A 98 -5.77 14.81 -6.70
N ALA A 99 -6.63 13.89 -6.27
CA ALA A 99 -6.35 12.97 -5.18
C ALA A 99 -6.21 11.55 -5.75
N ASP A 100 -4.99 11.04 -5.76
CA ASP A 100 -4.74 9.63 -6.03
C ASP A 100 -4.86 8.86 -4.71
N PHE A 101 -6.00 8.20 -4.52
CA PHE A 101 -6.27 7.45 -3.30
C PHE A 101 -5.55 6.10 -3.31
N VAL A 102 -5.16 5.61 -4.50
CA VAL A 102 -4.59 4.28 -4.70
C VAL A 102 -5.66 3.21 -4.47
N ASP A 103 -6.08 3.02 -3.21
CA ASP A 103 -7.07 2.05 -2.75
C ASP A 103 -8.20 2.74 -1.97
N ILE A 104 -9.30 2.03 -1.72
CA ILE A 104 -10.35 2.49 -0.80
C ILE A 104 -9.91 2.15 0.63
N ASP A 105 -9.12 3.04 1.27
CA ASP A 105 -8.60 2.80 2.61
C ASP A 105 -9.71 2.61 3.65
N SER A 106 -10.81 3.34 3.53
CA SER A 106 -11.96 3.17 4.43
C SER A 106 -12.57 1.78 4.37
N ASP A 107 -12.58 1.13 3.21
CA ASP A 107 -13.08 -0.24 3.06
C ASP A 107 -12.08 -1.28 3.60
N LYS A 108 -10.79 -1.04 3.45
CA LYS A 108 -9.73 -1.83 4.07
C LYS A 108 -9.87 -1.85 5.60
N TRP A 109 -10.13 -0.70 6.22
CA TRP A 109 -10.41 -0.63 7.65
C TRP A 109 -11.71 -1.37 8.03
N ALA A 110 -12.73 -1.33 7.17
CA ALA A 110 -13.97 -2.08 7.40
C ALA A 110 -13.74 -3.61 7.39
N GLN A 111 -12.91 -4.11 6.47
CA GLN A 111 -12.51 -5.52 6.43
C GLN A 111 -11.72 -5.92 7.68
N TYR A 112 -10.78 -5.07 8.13
CA TYR A 112 -10.03 -5.30 9.37
C TYR A 112 -10.96 -5.35 10.59
N ALA A 113 -12.01 -4.53 10.63
CA ALA A 113 -13.00 -4.54 11.71
C ALA A 113 -13.75 -5.88 11.81
N GLN A 114 -14.03 -6.52 10.66
CA GLN A 114 -14.70 -7.82 10.61
C GLN A 114 -13.80 -8.97 11.08
N ALA A 115 -12.49 -8.85 10.87
CA ALA A 115 -11.52 -9.90 11.15
C ALA A 115 -10.92 -9.84 12.57
N LYS A 116 -11.19 -8.80 13.35
CA LYS A 116 -10.59 -8.60 14.68
C LYS A 116 -11.65 -8.61 15.79
N PRO A 117 -11.30 -9.15 16.99
CA PRO A 117 -12.19 -9.10 18.15
C PRO A 117 -12.28 -7.68 18.73
N TRP A 118 -13.28 -7.47 19.60
CA TRP A 118 -13.35 -6.24 20.42
C TRP A 118 -12.10 -6.13 21.33
N PRO A 119 -11.53 -4.94 21.57
CA PRO A 119 -11.98 -3.60 21.14
C PRO A 119 -11.50 -3.15 19.76
N LEU A 120 -10.61 -3.92 19.09
CA LEU A 120 -10.03 -3.52 17.80
C LEU A 120 -11.08 -3.44 16.70
N SER A 121 -12.06 -4.34 16.68
CA SER A 121 -13.17 -4.29 15.72
C SER A 121 -13.93 -2.97 15.80
N TRP A 122 -14.18 -2.44 17.02
CA TRP A 122 -14.85 -1.16 17.20
C TRP A 122 -13.97 0.02 16.71
N ILE A 123 -12.68 0.01 17.05
CA ILE A 123 -11.73 1.06 16.63
C ILE A 123 -11.65 1.11 15.11
N TYR A 124 -11.46 -0.04 14.46
CA TYR A 124 -11.35 -0.12 13.00
C TYR A 124 -12.67 0.21 12.30
N GLY A 125 -13.80 -0.23 12.85
CA GLY A 125 -15.12 0.15 12.32
C GLY A 125 -15.44 1.64 12.43
N ARG A 126 -14.97 2.28 13.53
CA ARG A 126 -15.03 3.75 13.66
C ARG A 126 -14.13 4.42 12.62
N GLU A 127 -12.89 3.95 12.48
CA GLU A 127 -11.93 4.47 11.50
C GLU A 127 -12.49 4.38 10.10
N ALA A 128 -12.99 3.22 9.69
CA ALA A 128 -13.63 2.99 8.40
C ALA A 128 -14.72 4.04 8.11
N ARG A 129 -15.62 4.27 9.04
CA ARG A 129 -16.71 5.25 8.86
C ARG A 129 -16.20 6.68 8.74
N LYS A 130 -15.24 7.07 9.60
CA LYS A 130 -14.71 8.44 9.64
C LYS A 130 -13.83 8.75 8.44
N LEU A 131 -13.00 7.79 8.03
CA LEU A 131 -12.18 7.93 6.84
C LEU A 131 -13.04 7.99 5.57
N ARG A 132 -14.09 7.17 5.47
CA ARG A 132 -15.05 7.24 4.36
C ARG A 132 -15.70 8.62 4.24
N GLN A 133 -16.10 9.21 5.37
CA GLN A 133 -16.65 10.57 5.38
C GLN A 133 -15.63 11.58 4.83
N PHE A 134 -14.37 11.44 5.21
CA PHE A 134 -13.29 12.29 4.72
C PHE A 134 -13.02 12.05 3.23
N GLU A 135 -12.88 10.81 2.79
CA GLU A 135 -12.67 10.43 1.39
C GLU A 135 -13.77 11.00 0.48
N CYS A 136 -15.05 10.83 0.86
CA CYS A 136 -16.18 11.39 0.11
C CYS A 136 -16.12 12.92 0.07
N ALA A 137 -15.76 13.58 1.17
CA ALA A 137 -15.61 15.04 1.20
C ALA A 137 -14.51 15.50 0.23
N ILE A 138 -13.35 14.86 0.24
CA ILE A 138 -12.23 15.16 -0.67
C ILE A 138 -12.64 14.95 -2.14
N SER A 139 -13.33 13.86 -2.47
CA SER A 139 -13.81 13.61 -3.83
C SER A 139 -14.82 14.67 -4.30
N GLY A 140 -15.58 15.27 -3.38
CA GLY A 140 -16.46 16.41 -3.68
C GLY A 140 -15.71 17.75 -3.83
N GLU A 141 -14.60 17.93 -3.11
CA GLU A 141 -13.82 19.18 -3.08
C GLU A 141 -12.74 19.25 -4.19
N PHE A 142 -12.20 18.10 -4.63
CA PHE A 142 -11.11 18.02 -5.61
C PHE A 142 -11.69 17.81 -7.02
N GLN A 143 -10.93 18.18 -8.03
CA GLN A 143 -11.36 18.05 -9.42
C GLN A 143 -11.49 16.59 -9.87
N ALA A 144 -10.60 15.71 -9.37
CA ALA A 144 -10.66 14.27 -9.62
C ALA A 144 -10.09 13.47 -8.45
N THR A 145 -10.61 12.25 -8.32
CA THR A 145 -10.03 11.20 -7.45
C THR A 145 -9.69 10.00 -8.33
N THR A 146 -8.48 9.47 -8.17
CA THR A 146 -8.00 8.31 -8.94
C THR A 146 -7.74 7.10 -8.05
N PHE A 147 -7.85 5.91 -8.66
CA PHE A 147 -7.59 4.61 -8.05
C PHE A 147 -6.70 3.78 -8.97
N VAL A 148 -6.02 2.77 -8.42
CA VAL A 148 -5.07 1.97 -9.20
C VAL A 148 -5.73 0.93 -10.12
N SER A 149 -7.05 0.76 -10.03
CA SER A 149 -7.75 -0.20 -10.90
C SER A 149 -9.17 0.24 -11.25
N VAL A 150 -9.69 -0.29 -12.37
CA VAL A 150 -11.09 -0.13 -12.78
C VAL A 150 -12.05 -0.64 -11.70
N ALA A 151 -11.68 -1.74 -11.03
CA ALA A 151 -12.50 -2.35 -9.97
C ALA A 151 -12.65 -1.43 -8.77
N GLU A 152 -11.54 -0.87 -8.26
CA GLU A 152 -11.55 0.08 -7.15
C GLU A 152 -12.35 1.34 -7.50
N ALA A 153 -12.11 1.93 -8.67
CA ALA A 153 -12.85 3.11 -9.12
C ALA A 153 -14.36 2.85 -9.22
N ARG A 154 -14.76 1.68 -9.75
CA ARG A 154 -16.18 1.27 -9.85
C ARG A 154 -16.81 1.11 -8.47
N ASP A 155 -16.11 0.45 -7.56
CA ASP A 155 -16.64 0.17 -6.22
C ASP A 155 -16.71 1.45 -5.39
N TYR A 156 -15.74 2.35 -5.56
CA TYR A 156 -15.78 3.66 -4.91
C TYR A 156 -16.90 4.56 -5.47
N ARG A 157 -17.20 4.51 -6.77
CA ARG A 157 -18.36 5.23 -7.35
C ARG A 157 -19.67 4.79 -6.68
N LYS A 158 -19.86 3.48 -6.49
CA LYS A 158 -21.05 2.95 -5.78
C LYS A 158 -21.10 3.42 -4.34
N LEU A 159 -19.96 3.47 -3.68
CA LEU A 159 -19.83 3.81 -2.28
C LEU A 159 -20.05 5.32 -2.03
N SER A 160 -19.50 6.17 -2.90
CA SER A 160 -19.49 7.62 -2.75
C SER A 160 -20.65 8.32 -3.45
N GLY A 161 -21.27 7.69 -4.45
CA GLY A 161 -22.30 8.28 -5.30
C GLY A 161 -21.77 9.22 -6.38
N PHE A 162 -20.45 9.43 -6.49
CA PHE A 162 -19.86 10.25 -7.55
C PHE A 162 -19.75 9.48 -8.87
N GLY A 163 -19.87 10.19 -10.00
CA GLY A 163 -19.78 9.64 -11.35
C GLY A 163 -18.35 9.48 -11.89
N ALA A 164 -18.26 9.06 -13.14
CA ALA A 164 -16.99 8.88 -13.85
C ALA A 164 -16.32 10.22 -14.23
N ASP A 165 -17.03 11.30 -14.16
CA ASP A 165 -16.52 12.67 -14.30
C ASP A 165 -15.59 13.10 -13.16
N ARG A 166 -15.74 12.46 -11.98
CA ARG A 166 -14.92 12.76 -10.79
C ARG A 166 -14.04 11.59 -10.36
N ILE A 167 -14.47 10.37 -10.60
CA ILE A 167 -13.77 9.15 -10.17
C ILE A 167 -13.21 8.44 -11.38
N ALA A 168 -11.89 8.43 -11.49
CA ALA A 168 -11.14 7.77 -12.55
C ALA A 168 -10.24 6.64 -12.02
N HIS A 169 -9.54 5.95 -12.90
CA HIS A 169 -8.48 5.03 -12.54
C HIS A 169 -7.24 5.32 -13.38
N VAL A 170 -6.09 5.06 -12.77
CA VAL A 170 -4.78 5.06 -13.40
C VAL A 170 -4.07 3.81 -12.92
N ASN A 171 -3.92 2.82 -13.80
CA ASN A 171 -3.31 1.56 -13.41
C ASN A 171 -1.84 1.75 -13.03
N ASN A 172 -1.38 0.99 -12.04
CA ASN A 172 0.04 0.92 -11.74
C ASN A 172 0.82 0.48 -12.96
N GLY A 173 1.94 1.16 -13.22
CA GLY A 173 2.90 0.73 -14.23
C GLY A 173 3.86 -0.32 -13.69
N VAL A 174 4.54 -0.99 -14.60
CA VAL A 174 5.66 -1.88 -14.30
C VAL A 174 6.85 -1.50 -15.17
N ASP A 175 8.04 -1.56 -14.62
CA ASP A 175 9.27 -1.41 -15.39
C ASP A 175 9.52 -2.71 -16.19
N ALA A 176 9.01 -2.74 -17.42
CA ALA A 176 9.11 -3.89 -18.31
C ALA A 176 10.57 -4.20 -18.70
N GLY A 177 11.45 -3.19 -18.70
CA GLY A 177 12.88 -3.40 -18.92
C GLY A 177 13.56 -4.08 -17.75
N TYR A 178 13.20 -3.67 -16.53
CA TYR A 178 13.69 -4.32 -15.31
C TYR A 178 13.18 -5.76 -15.17
N PHE A 179 11.89 -6.00 -15.45
CA PHE A 179 11.26 -7.33 -15.37
C PHE A 179 11.30 -8.10 -16.70
N ASP A 180 12.25 -7.78 -17.59
CA ASP A 180 12.37 -8.50 -18.87
C ASP A 180 12.77 -9.98 -18.63
N PRO A 181 11.92 -10.93 -19.06
CA PRO A 181 12.21 -12.36 -18.90
C PRO A 181 13.37 -12.86 -19.78
N ALA A 182 13.84 -12.07 -20.75
CA ALA A 182 15.00 -12.39 -21.58
C ALA A 182 16.34 -12.16 -20.85
N GLN A 183 16.34 -11.46 -19.72
CA GLN A 183 17.54 -11.29 -18.92
C GLN A 183 18.01 -12.64 -18.33
N ALA A 184 19.34 -12.82 -18.28
CA ALA A 184 19.93 -14.02 -17.70
C ALA A 184 19.93 -13.93 -16.17
N TYR A 185 19.44 -14.96 -15.51
CA TYR A 185 19.45 -15.13 -14.07
C TYR A 185 19.91 -16.52 -13.71
N ASP A 186 20.53 -16.66 -12.55
CA ASP A 186 20.77 -17.97 -11.93
C ASP A 186 19.49 -18.48 -11.28
N ASN A 187 19.21 -19.77 -11.45
CA ASN A 187 18.05 -20.40 -10.83
C ASN A 187 18.22 -20.47 -9.30
N PRO A 188 17.38 -19.78 -8.50
CA PRO A 188 17.50 -19.77 -7.05
C PRO A 188 16.93 -21.02 -6.40
N TYR A 189 16.27 -21.89 -7.15
CA TYR A 189 15.60 -23.06 -6.62
C TYR A 189 16.55 -24.28 -6.62
N SER A 190 16.56 -25.01 -5.51
CA SER A 190 17.25 -26.31 -5.47
C SER A 190 16.52 -27.32 -6.35
N VAL A 191 17.30 -28.20 -6.99
CA VAL A 191 16.78 -29.19 -7.94
C VAL A 191 15.71 -30.10 -7.33
N GLY A 192 14.62 -30.34 -8.08
CA GLY A 192 13.65 -31.40 -7.85
C GLY A 192 12.22 -30.97 -7.57
N GLY A 193 11.34 -31.13 -8.54
CA GLY A 193 9.90 -30.98 -8.48
C GLY A 193 9.41 -29.57 -8.84
N PRO A 194 8.10 -29.42 -9.06
CA PRO A 194 7.47 -28.15 -9.42
C PRO A 194 7.59 -27.11 -8.30
N VAL A 195 7.69 -25.85 -8.70
CA VAL A 195 7.83 -24.71 -7.78
C VAL A 195 6.66 -23.76 -7.93
N VAL A 196 5.99 -23.51 -6.82
CA VAL A 196 5.01 -22.42 -6.66
C VAL A 196 5.66 -21.32 -5.84
N VAL A 197 5.55 -20.06 -6.27
CA VAL A 197 6.08 -18.91 -5.52
C VAL A 197 4.99 -17.92 -5.18
N PHE A 198 5.07 -17.35 -3.99
CA PHE A 198 4.38 -16.13 -3.58
C PHE A 198 5.43 -15.06 -3.27
N THR A 199 5.22 -13.85 -3.77
CA THR A 199 6.12 -12.72 -3.52
C THR A 199 5.37 -11.56 -2.86
N GLY A 200 5.99 -10.91 -1.84
CA GLY A 200 5.40 -9.76 -1.18
C GLY A 200 6.03 -9.42 0.17
N ALA A 201 5.62 -8.33 0.78
CA ALA A 201 6.00 -7.99 2.14
C ALA A 201 5.31 -8.93 3.14
N MET A 202 6.08 -9.68 3.94
CA MET A 202 5.56 -10.75 4.81
C MET A 202 5.19 -10.25 6.22
N ASP A 203 5.17 -8.96 6.44
CA ASP A 203 4.56 -8.26 7.57
C ASP A 203 3.21 -7.62 7.22
N TYR A 204 2.85 -7.59 5.94
CA TYR A 204 1.54 -7.11 5.48
C TYR A 204 0.49 -8.19 5.69
N TRP A 205 -0.48 -7.91 6.56
CA TRP A 205 -1.45 -8.90 7.02
C TRP A 205 -2.19 -9.68 5.91
N PRO A 206 -2.66 -9.07 4.80
CA PRO A 206 -3.26 -9.83 3.70
C PRO A 206 -2.33 -10.87 3.09
N ASN A 207 -1.02 -10.58 3.01
CA ASN A 207 -0.03 -11.52 2.51
C ASN A 207 0.21 -12.66 3.51
N VAL A 208 0.28 -12.34 4.81
CA VAL A 208 0.40 -13.33 5.88
C VAL A 208 -0.77 -14.32 5.85
N ASP A 209 -2.01 -13.80 5.77
CA ASP A 209 -3.23 -14.62 5.66
C ASP A 209 -3.20 -15.50 4.40
N ALA A 210 -2.80 -14.95 3.27
CA ALA A 210 -2.75 -15.65 1.99
C ALA A 210 -1.76 -16.82 2.00
N VAL A 211 -0.52 -16.57 2.46
CA VAL A 211 0.50 -17.63 2.46
C VAL A 211 0.21 -18.71 3.51
N GLU A 212 -0.36 -18.34 4.65
CA GLU A 212 -0.77 -19.30 5.67
C GLU A 212 -1.91 -20.21 5.15
N TRP A 213 -2.96 -19.61 4.59
CA TRP A 213 -4.05 -20.36 4.01
C TRP A 213 -3.57 -21.27 2.87
N PHE A 214 -2.75 -20.75 1.96
CA PHE A 214 -2.24 -21.56 0.85
C PHE A 214 -1.38 -22.73 1.35
N ALA A 215 -0.46 -22.49 2.28
CA ALA A 215 0.43 -23.50 2.82
C ALA A 215 -0.30 -24.61 3.58
N ARG A 216 -1.39 -24.26 4.31
CA ARG A 216 -2.12 -25.22 5.13
C ARG A 216 -3.26 -25.95 4.42
N GLU A 217 -3.97 -25.24 3.54
CA GLU A 217 -5.20 -25.76 2.95
C GLU A 217 -5.02 -26.18 1.47
N VAL A 218 -4.22 -25.45 0.70
CA VAL A 218 -4.09 -25.68 -0.75
C VAL A 218 -2.90 -26.58 -1.07
N LEU A 219 -1.73 -26.26 -0.52
CA LEU A 219 -0.49 -26.98 -0.83
C LEU A 219 -0.58 -28.50 -0.60
N PRO A 220 -1.17 -29.01 0.49
CA PRO A 220 -1.29 -30.46 0.68
C PRO A 220 -2.14 -31.16 -0.40
N LEU A 221 -3.14 -30.46 -0.94
CA LEU A 221 -3.97 -30.99 -2.02
C LEU A 221 -3.18 -31.10 -3.34
N LEU A 222 -2.37 -30.07 -3.62
CA LEU A 222 -1.51 -30.05 -4.80
C LEU A 222 -0.37 -31.10 -4.72
N GLN A 223 0.21 -31.28 -3.54
CA GLN A 223 1.28 -32.27 -3.33
C GLN A 223 0.83 -33.72 -3.53
N ARG A 224 -0.46 -34.02 -3.35
CA ARG A 224 -1.04 -35.34 -3.67
C ARG A 224 -0.99 -35.64 -5.18
N GLN A 225 -1.05 -34.59 -6.03
CA GLN A 225 -1.09 -34.71 -7.49
C GLN A 225 0.30 -34.48 -8.12
N HIS A 226 1.14 -33.69 -7.45
CA HIS A 226 2.45 -33.27 -7.95
C HIS A 226 3.53 -33.61 -6.93
N ALA A 227 4.15 -34.77 -7.10
CA ALA A 227 5.22 -35.22 -6.22
C ALA A 227 6.39 -34.23 -6.21
N GLY A 228 6.89 -33.90 -5.02
CA GLY A 228 8.02 -32.98 -4.86
C GLY A 228 7.69 -31.50 -5.04
N LEU A 229 6.39 -31.12 -5.18
CA LEU A 229 5.97 -29.73 -5.28
C LEU A 229 6.37 -28.93 -4.04
N ARG A 230 6.98 -27.78 -4.27
CA ARG A 230 7.45 -26.86 -3.24
C ARG A 230 6.77 -25.49 -3.35
N PHE A 231 6.53 -24.88 -2.20
CA PHE A 231 5.98 -23.53 -2.10
C PHE A 231 7.03 -22.59 -1.48
N TYR A 232 7.48 -21.64 -2.27
CA TYR A 232 8.41 -20.61 -1.82
C TYR A 232 7.65 -19.35 -1.45
N ILE A 233 7.85 -18.87 -0.23
CA ILE A 233 7.34 -17.61 0.30
C ILE A 233 8.51 -16.63 0.29
N ALA A 234 8.59 -15.79 -0.74
CA ALA A 234 9.72 -14.89 -0.97
C ALA A 234 9.33 -13.44 -0.69
N GLY A 235 10.03 -12.80 0.25
CA GLY A 235 9.80 -11.40 0.56
C GLY A 235 10.28 -10.93 1.93
N ALA A 236 10.27 -9.61 2.08
CA ALA A 236 10.84 -8.94 3.25
C ALA A 236 10.00 -9.13 4.52
N ARG A 237 10.66 -9.00 5.66
CA ARG A 237 10.06 -8.88 7.01
C ARG A 237 9.06 -10.00 7.37
N PRO A 238 9.42 -11.29 7.23
CA PRO A 238 8.50 -12.36 7.62
C PRO A 238 8.22 -12.33 9.12
N THR A 239 6.92 -12.34 9.45
CA THR A 239 6.46 -12.49 10.84
C THR A 239 6.84 -13.88 11.37
N GLU A 240 6.83 -14.06 12.70
CA GLU A 240 7.05 -15.38 13.32
C GLU A 240 6.04 -16.42 12.82
N GLN A 241 4.80 -15.99 12.58
CA GLN A 241 3.75 -16.84 12.00
C GLN A 241 4.13 -17.34 10.60
N VAL A 242 4.66 -16.46 9.73
CA VAL A 242 5.14 -16.86 8.40
C VAL A 242 6.39 -17.74 8.48
N LYS A 243 7.34 -17.40 9.35
CA LYS A 243 8.56 -18.24 9.56
C LYS A 243 8.21 -19.66 10.00
N ALA A 244 7.20 -19.80 10.85
CA ALA A 244 6.77 -21.11 11.33
C ALA A 244 6.22 -22.02 10.20
N LEU A 245 5.76 -21.46 9.07
CA LEU A 245 5.31 -22.25 7.92
C LEU A 245 6.42 -23.06 7.28
N ALA A 246 7.69 -22.69 7.46
CA ALA A 246 8.84 -23.47 6.98
C ALA A 246 8.95 -24.87 7.64
N GLN A 247 8.20 -25.13 8.71
CA GLN A 247 8.09 -26.47 9.31
C GLN A 247 7.14 -27.41 8.53
N LEU A 248 6.32 -26.86 7.63
CA LEU A 248 5.42 -27.65 6.80
C LEU A 248 6.21 -28.29 5.64
N PRO A 249 5.87 -29.55 5.27
CA PRO A 249 6.53 -30.24 4.17
C PRO A 249 6.46 -29.43 2.86
N GLY A 250 7.63 -29.18 2.25
CA GLY A 250 7.72 -28.49 0.97
C GLY A 250 7.52 -26.97 1.02
N VAL A 251 7.42 -26.35 2.19
CA VAL A 251 7.36 -24.89 2.35
C VAL A 251 8.74 -24.31 2.65
N LEU A 252 9.13 -23.27 1.93
CA LEU A 252 10.38 -22.54 2.13
C LEU A 252 10.09 -21.05 2.27
N VAL A 253 10.62 -20.44 3.34
CA VAL A 253 10.51 -19.00 3.60
C VAL A 253 11.87 -18.37 3.41
N THR A 254 12.02 -17.49 2.39
CA THR A 254 13.33 -16.94 2.05
C THR A 254 13.72 -15.73 2.90
N GLY A 255 12.74 -14.97 3.39
CA GLY A 255 12.99 -13.62 3.87
C GLY A 255 13.28 -12.66 2.72
N SER A 256 13.94 -11.54 3.04
CA SER A 256 14.40 -10.57 2.03
C SER A 256 15.41 -11.21 1.09
N VAL A 257 15.23 -11.01 -0.20
CA VAL A 257 16.16 -11.46 -1.24
C VAL A 257 16.71 -10.25 -1.98
N PRO A 258 17.98 -10.29 -2.47
CA PRO A 258 18.58 -9.17 -3.18
C PRO A 258 17.86 -8.85 -4.50
N ASP A 259 17.34 -9.87 -5.16
CA ASP A 259 16.60 -9.77 -6.42
C ASP A 259 15.44 -10.78 -6.45
N MET A 260 14.23 -10.28 -6.70
CA MET A 260 13.03 -11.10 -6.77
C MET A 260 12.82 -11.71 -8.16
N ARG A 261 13.43 -11.14 -9.21
CA ARG A 261 13.23 -11.54 -10.59
C ARG A 261 13.59 -13.01 -10.86
N PRO A 262 14.72 -13.56 -10.35
CA PRO A 262 15.03 -14.98 -10.48
C PRO A 262 13.93 -15.90 -9.92
N TYR A 263 13.34 -15.53 -8.77
CA TYR A 263 12.27 -16.31 -8.16
C TYR A 263 11.01 -16.33 -9.04
N LEU A 264 10.65 -15.20 -9.65
CA LEU A 264 9.53 -15.14 -10.59
C LEU A 264 9.84 -15.86 -11.91
N ARG A 265 11.08 -15.74 -12.40
CA ARG A 265 11.51 -16.30 -13.69
C ARG A 265 11.53 -17.81 -13.73
N PHE A 266 11.96 -18.46 -12.66
CA PHE A 266 12.17 -19.91 -12.60
C PHE A 266 11.07 -20.67 -11.87
N ALA A 267 10.07 -19.99 -11.31
CA ALA A 267 8.90 -20.68 -10.77
C ALA A 267 8.01 -21.21 -11.91
N ASP A 268 7.41 -22.37 -11.69
CA ASP A 268 6.40 -22.90 -12.61
C ASP A 268 5.10 -22.10 -12.51
N VAL A 269 4.77 -21.62 -11.29
CA VAL A 269 3.57 -20.82 -11.03
C VAL A 269 3.85 -19.76 -9.98
N ALA A 270 3.56 -18.50 -10.27
CA ALA A 270 3.42 -17.46 -9.27
C ALA A 270 1.95 -17.36 -8.83
N VAL A 271 1.70 -17.34 -7.51
CA VAL A 271 0.35 -17.31 -6.96
C VAL A 271 0.10 -16.04 -6.14
N ALA A 272 -1.12 -15.53 -6.20
CA ALA A 272 -1.59 -14.44 -5.35
C ALA A 272 -2.93 -14.85 -4.69
N PRO A 273 -2.93 -15.80 -3.73
CA PRO A 273 -4.13 -16.38 -3.15
C PRO A 273 -4.74 -15.48 -2.07
N LEU A 274 -4.90 -14.20 -2.39
CA LEU A 274 -5.37 -13.17 -1.47
C LEU A 274 -6.87 -13.34 -1.21
N ARG A 275 -7.24 -13.61 0.04
CA ARG A 275 -8.65 -13.66 0.49
C ARG A 275 -9.12 -12.28 0.95
N ILE A 276 -8.17 -11.43 1.26
CA ILE A 276 -8.36 -10.05 1.68
C ILE A 276 -7.51 -9.22 0.74
N ALA A 277 -8.13 -8.71 -0.31
CA ALA A 277 -7.42 -7.94 -1.33
C ALA A 277 -8.18 -6.66 -1.66
N ARG A 278 -7.44 -5.58 -1.75
CA ARG A 278 -7.86 -4.30 -2.32
C ARG A 278 -6.69 -3.72 -3.09
N GLY A 279 -6.99 -3.04 -4.17
CA GLY A 279 -6.06 -2.17 -4.87
C GLY A 279 -5.15 -2.83 -5.91
N VAL A 280 -5.23 -4.09 -6.18
CA VAL A 280 -4.34 -4.72 -7.19
C VAL A 280 -5.13 -5.21 -8.37
#